data_573620c2081fa498c30ec6bfb35c52f8
#
_entry.id   573620c2081fa498c30ec6bfb35c52f8
#
_cell.length_a   1.000
_cell.length_b   1.000
_cell.length_c   1.000
_cell.angle_alpha   90.00
_cell.angle_beta   90.00
_cell.angle_gamma   90.00
#
_symmetry.space_group_name_H-M   'P 1'
#
loop_
_entity.id
_entity.type
_entity.pdbx_description
1 polymer ?
#
loop_
_entity_poly.entity_id
_entity_poly.type
_entity_poly.pdbx_seq_one_letter_code
_entity_poly.pdbx_strand_id
1 'polypeptide(L)'
;YWGSNYGNGLDFVAPGVRIHSATTGGGYITNFNGTSSACPHAAGVAGLLYSVAPGMPPEEIRLAMQINSVDIGSLGYDNQTGWGRLNAYNAVSNLADQPDVFIDLDNINVEASSNQNFVESFVIANTNFAEANLEYSILESDYKWIDSNDQAESNWITLDDPIQVNFTHNDYAPEAINLGFDFNLKEQSYNQCTINPNGWIGLGGDSDAWNNAALPSSEIPGAAIFGFWDDLNPVNTGNSADMSGYVYYQQFSDKFVVFFDQVVHWVGSSGLSGNYTFQMILHQNGNIDLNYQQMEGTINSATIGAQFNSDEFLQVSYNSNYTEANMSTYIIPPASWFSLSSLSGNLAPGATDVIDIIFDTEGLNEGIYFDVMSITTNDYDNSQINIPITLNITDACGQWNLGDVNQDTDFNVQDVIIILSIILEPDGFDECQILSSDLNQDGTINVQDIILLVNIILS
;
A
#
# COMPACT_ATOMS: atom_id res chain seq x y z
N TYR A 1 -54.59 -3.29 -25.00
CA TYR A 1 -53.30 -3.87 -24.58
C TYR A 1 -52.26 -2.78 -24.58
N TRP A 2 -51.72 -2.52 -23.41
CA TRP A 2 -50.55 -1.62 -23.26
C TRP A 2 -49.29 -2.47 -23.36
N GLY A 3 -48.52 -2.29 -24.42
CA GLY A 3 -47.23 -2.95 -24.56
C GLY A 3 -46.16 -2.23 -23.74
N SER A 4 -45.26 -2.97 -23.10
CA SER A 4 -44.04 -2.47 -22.54
C SER A 4 -42.84 -2.91 -23.41
N ASN A 5 -41.81 -2.10 -23.49
CA ASN A 5 -40.53 -2.54 -24.07
C ASN A 5 -39.94 -3.65 -23.23
N TYR A 6 -39.24 -4.56 -23.87
CA TYR A 6 -38.51 -5.67 -23.23
C TYR A 6 -37.21 -5.93 -23.98
N GLY A 7 -36.30 -6.64 -23.36
CA GLY A 7 -35.00 -6.96 -23.95
C GLY A 7 -33.86 -6.93 -22.96
N ASN A 8 -32.67 -7.18 -23.47
CA ASN A 8 -31.45 -7.10 -22.69
C ASN A 8 -31.23 -5.66 -22.20
N GLY A 9 -30.91 -5.49 -20.92
CA GLY A 9 -30.72 -4.18 -20.27
C GLY A 9 -31.97 -3.64 -19.56
N LEU A 10 -33.07 -4.43 -19.46
CA LEU A 10 -34.16 -4.13 -18.56
C LEU A 10 -33.79 -4.48 -17.13
N ASP A 11 -33.74 -3.50 -16.22
CA ASP A 11 -33.32 -3.77 -14.84
C ASP A 11 -34.40 -4.47 -14.03
N PHE A 12 -35.61 -3.89 -14.00
CA PHE A 12 -36.76 -4.41 -13.23
C PHE A 12 -38.06 -3.81 -13.77
N VAL A 13 -39.16 -4.32 -13.28
CA VAL A 13 -40.51 -3.79 -13.61
C VAL A 13 -41.18 -3.22 -12.35
N ALA A 14 -42.08 -2.28 -12.57
CA ALA A 14 -42.88 -1.63 -11.53
C ALA A 14 -44.34 -1.49 -11.92
N PRO A 15 -45.27 -1.27 -10.96
CA PRO A 15 -46.71 -1.12 -11.27
C PRO A 15 -46.98 -0.02 -12.28
N GLY A 16 -47.66 -0.36 -13.38
CA GLY A 16 -47.96 0.54 -14.49
C GLY A 16 -49.42 0.54 -14.95
N VAL A 17 -50.33 -0.10 -14.20
CA VAL A 17 -51.76 -0.24 -14.61
C VAL A 17 -52.66 0.08 -13.41
N ARG A 18 -53.69 0.88 -13.64
CA ARG A 18 -54.69 1.32 -12.65
C ARG A 18 -54.05 2.05 -11.45
N ILE A 19 -53.11 2.91 -11.73
CA ILE A 19 -52.42 3.67 -10.72
C ILE A 19 -53.23 4.88 -10.29
N HIS A 20 -53.32 5.13 -8.99
CA HIS A 20 -53.87 6.35 -8.45
C HIS A 20 -52.85 7.49 -8.63
N SER A 21 -53.31 8.59 -9.21
CA SER A 21 -52.46 9.75 -9.45
C SER A 21 -53.23 11.04 -9.26
N ALA A 22 -52.52 12.13 -8.94
CA ALA A 22 -53.10 13.47 -8.91
C ALA A 22 -53.53 13.91 -10.31
N THR A 23 -54.59 14.76 -10.38
CA THR A 23 -55.08 15.33 -11.62
C THR A 23 -54.95 16.84 -11.66
N THR A 24 -54.88 17.42 -12.84
CA THR A 24 -54.83 18.86 -13.06
C THR A 24 -56.05 19.53 -12.46
N GLY A 25 -55.85 20.57 -11.66
CA GLY A 25 -56.94 21.32 -10.98
C GLY A 25 -57.33 20.79 -9.61
N GLY A 26 -56.62 19.78 -9.09
CA GLY A 26 -56.86 19.16 -7.78
C GLY A 26 -57.75 17.93 -7.86
N GLY A 27 -57.51 16.96 -6.96
CA GLY A 27 -58.21 15.68 -6.94
C GLY A 27 -57.35 14.56 -7.47
N TYR A 28 -57.94 13.36 -7.69
CA TYR A 28 -57.26 12.14 -8.04
C TYR A 28 -57.97 11.42 -9.19
N ILE A 29 -57.18 10.71 -10.00
CA ILE A 29 -57.67 9.70 -10.92
C ILE A 29 -57.23 8.30 -10.47
N THR A 30 -58.00 7.28 -10.77
CA THR A 30 -57.77 5.91 -10.35
C THR A 30 -57.35 4.99 -11.51
N ASN A 31 -57.06 5.57 -12.67
CA ASN A 31 -56.87 4.83 -13.91
C ASN A 31 -55.70 5.42 -14.74
N PHE A 32 -54.65 5.84 -14.07
CA PHE A 32 -53.42 6.24 -14.76
C PHE A 32 -52.67 4.98 -15.19
N ASN A 33 -52.32 4.84 -16.45
CA ASN A 33 -51.74 3.64 -17.02
C ASN A 33 -50.51 3.97 -17.87
N GLY A 34 -49.63 2.97 -18.02
CA GLY A 34 -48.46 3.00 -18.89
C GLY A 34 -47.14 2.93 -18.14
N THR A 35 -46.07 2.80 -18.89
CA THR A 35 -44.69 2.85 -18.35
C THR A 35 -44.40 4.20 -17.68
N SER A 36 -45.10 5.26 -18.08
CA SER A 36 -45.06 6.59 -17.45
C SER A 36 -45.55 6.60 -15.99
N SER A 37 -46.34 5.59 -15.55
CA SER A 37 -46.73 5.41 -14.15
C SER A 37 -45.78 4.43 -13.42
N ALA A 38 -45.12 3.52 -14.13
CA ALA A 38 -44.14 2.62 -13.56
C ALA A 38 -42.80 3.35 -13.19
N CYS A 39 -42.35 4.27 -14.03
CA CYS A 39 -41.13 5.04 -13.83
C CYS A 39 -41.06 5.79 -12.48
N PRO A 40 -42.10 6.57 -12.07
CA PRO A 40 -42.07 7.27 -10.78
C PRO A 40 -42.08 6.32 -9.56
N HIS A 41 -42.58 5.08 -9.69
CA HIS A 41 -42.43 4.11 -8.62
C HIS A 41 -40.97 3.74 -8.44
N ALA A 42 -40.22 3.50 -9.51
CA ALA A 42 -38.80 3.23 -9.46
C ALA A 42 -38.01 4.41 -8.90
N ALA A 43 -38.32 5.62 -9.38
CA ALA A 43 -37.70 6.85 -8.85
C ALA A 43 -38.00 7.07 -7.37
N GLY A 44 -39.22 6.74 -6.92
CA GLY A 44 -39.60 6.84 -5.49
C GLY A 44 -38.81 5.83 -4.61
N VAL A 45 -38.63 4.61 -5.10
CA VAL A 45 -37.81 3.63 -4.37
C VAL A 45 -36.35 4.04 -4.31
N ALA A 46 -35.78 4.55 -5.40
CA ALA A 46 -34.43 5.10 -5.39
C ALA A 46 -34.29 6.26 -4.38
N GLY A 47 -35.30 7.15 -4.32
CA GLY A 47 -35.33 8.23 -3.34
C GLY A 47 -35.41 7.74 -1.87
N LEU A 48 -36.14 6.65 -1.61
CA LEU A 48 -36.17 6.01 -0.29
C LEU A 48 -34.81 5.40 0.05
N LEU A 49 -34.13 4.75 -0.88
CA LEU A 49 -32.78 4.20 -0.67
C LEU A 49 -31.77 5.32 -0.38
N TYR A 50 -31.80 6.41 -1.12
CA TYR A 50 -30.98 7.59 -0.79
C TYR A 50 -31.30 8.23 0.58
N SER A 51 -32.49 8.02 1.12
CA SER A 51 -32.83 8.53 2.45
C SER A 51 -32.21 7.70 3.59
N VAL A 52 -31.91 6.43 3.34
CA VAL A 52 -31.26 5.52 4.30
C VAL A 52 -29.76 5.34 4.05
N ALA A 53 -29.31 5.62 2.82
CA ALA A 53 -27.90 5.60 2.41
C ALA A 53 -27.56 6.85 1.56
N PRO A 54 -27.40 8.05 2.17
CA PRO A 54 -27.27 9.31 1.43
C PRO A 54 -26.01 9.45 0.56
N GLY A 55 -24.97 8.68 0.83
CA GLY A 55 -23.70 8.71 0.09
C GLY A 55 -23.58 7.68 -1.02
N MET A 56 -24.55 6.76 -1.14
CA MET A 56 -24.46 5.62 -2.05
C MET A 56 -24.41 6.05 -3.53
N PRO A 57 -23.44 5.54 -4.34
CA PRO A 57 -23.37 5.80 -5.76
C PRO A 57 -24.63 5.32 -6.53
N PRO A 58 -25.03 5.99 -7.64
CA PRO A 58 -26.23 5.61 -8.40
C PRO A 58 -26.25 4.16 -8.89
N GLU A 59 -25.10 3.60 -9.25
CA GLU A 59 -24.99 2.21 -9.69
C GLU A 59 -25.28 1.22 -8.57
N GLU A 60 -24.93 1.55 -7.35
CA GLU A 60 -25.17 0.74 -6.16
C GLU A 60 -26.62 0.81 -5.71
N ILE A 61 -27.27 1.99 -5.78
CA ILE A 61 -28.72 2.14 -5.64
C ILE A 61 -29.44 1.25 -6.66
N ARG A 62 -28.98 1.26 -7.92
CA ARG A 62 -29.51 0.41 -8.99
C ARG A 62 -29.35 -1.07 -8.66
N LEU A 63 -28.17 -1.50 -8.21
CA LEU A 63 -27.89 -2.86 -7.80
C LEU A 63 -28.78 -3.28 -6.62
N ALA A 64 -28.91 -2.45 -5.58
CA ALA A 64 -29.79 -2.69 -4.44
C ALA A 64 -31.25 -2.89 -4.87
N MET A 65 -31.73 -2.11 -5.84
CA MET A 65 -33.05 -2.29 -6.41
C MET A 65 -33.20 -3.61 -7.17
N GLN A 66 -32.18 -4.04 -7.93
CA GLN A 66 -32.16 -5.29 -8.70
C GLN A 66 -32.22 -6.51 -7.79
N ILE A 67 -31.25 -6.63 -6.85
CA ILE A 67 -31.11 -7.82 -5.99
C ILE A 67 -32.28 -7.99 -5.00
N ASN A 68 -32.97 -6.92 -4.67
CA ASN A 68 -34.14 -6.93 -3.78
C ASN A 68 -35.49 -6.98 -4.51
N SER A 69 -35.49 -7.07 -5.85
CA SER A 69 -36.69 -7.26 -6.63
C SER A 69 -37.30 -8.66 -6.43
N VAL A 70 -38.62 -8.76 -6.47
CA VAL A 70 -39.29 -10.04 -6.43
C VAL A 70 -39.23 -10.68 -7.81
N ASP A 71 -38.52 -11.78 -7.91
CA ASP A 71 -38.42 -12.54 -9.17
C ASP A 71 -39.80 -12.97 -9.66
N ILE A 72 -40.10 -12.62 -10.89
CA ILE A 72 -41.35 -12.96 -11.58
C ILE A 72 -41.04 -13.35 -13.04
N GLY A 73 -41.72 -14.29 -13.57
CA GLY A 73 -41.44 -14.83 -14.89
C GLY A 73 -40.54 -16.05 -14.85
N SER A 74 -39.47 -16.03 -15.65
CA SER A 74 -38.43 -17.08 -15.60
C SER A 74 -37.48 -16.85 -14.43
N LEU A 75 -37.01 -17.91 -13.80
CA LEU A 75 -36.12 -17.80 -12.65
C LEU A 75 -34.83 -17.02 -13.00
N GLY A 76 -34.50 -16.02 -12.18
CA GLY A 76 -33.40 -15.11 -12.38
C GLY A 76 -33.70 -14.01 -13.38
N TYR A 77 -32.64 -13.42 -13.95
CA TYR A 77 -32.80 -12.37 -14.96
C TYR A 77 -33.47 -12.89 -16.23
N ASP A 78 -34.54 -12.21 -16.69
CA ASP A 78 -35.14 -12.45 -17.99
C ASP A 78 -35.43 -11.15 -18.78
N ASN A 79 -35.55 -11.27 -20.11
CA ASN A 79 -35.73 -10.12 -20.99
C ASN A 79 -37.11 -9.46 -20.91
N GLN A 80 -38.08 -10.01 -20.20
CA GLN A 80 -39.46 -9.49 -20.07
C GLN A 80 -39.65 -8.72 -18.76
N THR A 81 -38.96 -9.14 -17.69
CA THR A 81 -39.14 -8.60 -16.34
C THR A 81 -37.85 -8.11 -15.70
N GLY A 82 -36.71 -8.26 -16.38
CA GLY A 82 -35.40 -7.95 -15.82
C GLY A 82 -35.11 -8.85 -14.64
N TRP A 83 -34.70 -8.27 -13.52
CA TRP A 83 -34.50 -8.96 -12.23
C TRP A 83 -35.81 -9.19 -11.44
N GLY A 84 -36.94 -8.79 -12.02
CA GLY A 84 -38.25 -8.99 -11.43
C GLY A 84 -38.99 -7.71 -11.08
N ARG A 85 -40.00 -7.81 -10.20
CA ARG A 85 -40.82 -6.69 -9.76
C ARG A 85 -40.17 -6.00 -8.58
N LEU A 86 -39.96 -4.69 -8.70
CA LEU A 86 -39.41 -3.83 -7.68
C LEU A 86 -40.14 -3.99 -6.33
N ASN A 87 -39.39 -4.13 -5.25
CA ASN A 87 -39.86 -4.26 -3.87
C ASN A 87 -39.20 -3.24 -2.97
N ALA A 88 -39.90 -2.13 -2.73
CA ALA A 88 -39.39 -1.03 -1.88
C ALA A 88 -39.07 -1.48 -0.44
N TYR A 89 -39.90 -2.35 0.14
CA TYR A 89 -39.71 -2.82 1.51
C TYR A 89 -38.41 -3.62 1.63
N ASN A 90 -38.21 -4.64 0.79
CA ASN A 90 -36.99 -5.44 0.85
C ASN A 90 -35.75 -4.58 0.60
N ALA A 91 -35.79 -3.70 -0.41
CA ALA A 91 -34.66 -2.86 -0.77
C ALA A 91 -34.26 -1.90 0.37
N VAL A 92 -35.26 -1.25 1.00
CA VAL A 92 -35.02 -0.31 2.10
C VAL A 92 -34.61 -1.05 3.38
N SER A 93 -35.31 -2.17 3.74
CA SER A 93 -34.98 -2.91 4.95
C SER A 93 -33.56 -3.51 4.89
N ASN A 94 -33.19 -4.11 3.76
CA ASN A 94 -31.88 -4.69 3.63
C ASN A 94 -30.75 -3.64 3.67
N LEU A 95 -31.01 -2.39 3.28
CA LEU A 95 -30.06 -1.29 3.44
C LEU A 95 -30.12 -0.67 4.84
N ALA A 96 -31.30 -0.52 5.43
CA ALA A 96 -31.47 0.04 6.76
C ALA A 96 -30.96 -0.89 7.88
N ASP A 97 -30.95 -2.21 7.62
CA ASP A 97 -30.45 -3.21 8.54
C ASP A 97 -28.93 -3.47 8.37
N GLN A 98 -28.20 -2.64 7.60
CA GLN A 98 -26.74 -2.74 7.53
C GLN A 98 -26.08 -2.10 8.76
N PRO A 99 -24.97 -2.60 9.24
CA PRO A 99 -24.17 -1.90 10.23
C PRO A 99 -23.61 -0.60 9.66
N ASP A 100 -23.22 0.30 10.51
CA ASP A 100 -22.60 1.59 10.12
C ASP A 100 -21.33 1.75 10.97
N VAL A 101 -20.18 1.61 10.32
CA VAL A 101 -18.88 1.69 10.97
C VAL A 101 -18.46 3.13 11.18
N PHE A 102 -18.04 3.43 12.38
CA PHE A 102 -17.35 4.68 12.71
C PHE A 102 -15.98 4.35 13.30
N ILE A 103 -14.95 5.03 12.84
CA ILE A 103 -13.59 4.99 13.39
C ILE A 103 -13.20 6.42 13.73
N ASP A 104 -12.67 6.64 14.93
CA ASP A 104 -12.38 7.98 15.45
C ASP A 104 -11.06 8.57 14.97
N LEU A 105 -10.40 7.92 14.00
CA LEU A 105 -9.19 8.43 13.37
C LEU A 105 -9.14 8.24 11.84
N ASP A 106 -8.48 9.22 11.18
CA ASP A 106 -8.19 9.16 9.73
C ASP A 106 -6.72 8.78 9.45
N ASN A 107 -5.83 9.05 10.38
CA ASN A 107 -4.39 8.72 10.31
C ASN A 107 -3.77 8.69 11.70
N ILE A 108 -2.59 8.06 11.80
CA ILE A 108 -1.78 7.97 13.02
C ILE A 108 -0.41 8.55 12.71
N ASN A 109 -0.05 9.64 13.40
CA ASN A 109 1.27 10.25 13.30
C ASN A 109 1.90 10.31 14.69
N VAL A 110 2.99 9.59 14.88
CA VAL A 110 3.66 9.44 16.17
C VAL A 110 5.11 9.87 16.05
N GLU A 111 5.60 10.60 17.03
CA GLU A 111 7.01 10.88 17.22
C GLU A 111 7.51 10.12 18.46
N ALA A 112 8.61 9.41 18.32
CA ALA A 112 9.21 8.64 19.39
C ALA A 112 10.74 8.63 19.27
N SER A 113 11.43 8.24 20.35
CA SER A 113 12.83 7.88 20.30
C SER A 113 12.98 6.38 19.99
N SER A 114 14.17 5.93 19.61
CA SER A 114 14.49 4.51 19.52
C SER A 114 14.36 3.82 20.89
N ASN A 115 14.21 2.49 20.87
CA ASN A 115 14.16 1.62 22.06
C ASN A 115 13.07 1.99 23.10
N GLN A 116 11.90 2.39 22.62
CA GLN A 116 10.74 2.69 23.45
C GLN A 116 9.57 1.76 23.11
N ASN A 117 8.75 1.46 24.13
CA ASN A 117 7.45 0.82 23.98
C ASN A 117 6.37 1.76 24.50
N PHE A 118 5.35 2.02 23.69
CA PHE A 118 4.22 2.85 24.09
C PHE A 118 2.94 2.42 23.36
N VAL A 119 1.81 2.93 23.79
CA VAL A 119 0.49 2.52 23.30
C VAL A 119 -0.31 3.76 22.91
N GLU A 120 -0.86 3.72 21.70
CA GLU A 120 -1.95 4.58 21.25
C GLU A 120 -3.21 3.72 21.09
N SER A 121 -4.39 4.33 21.06
CA SER A 121 -5.64 3.58 20.95
C SER A 121 -6.60 4.29 20.02
N PHE A 122 -7.45 3.53 19.35
CA PHE A 122 -8.56 4.06 18.57
C PHE A 122 -9.85 3.28 18.81
N VAL A 123 -10.96 3.87 18.44
CA VAL A 123 -12.30 3.31 18.65
C VAL A 123 -12.90 2.87 17.33
N ILE A 124 -13.39 1.64 17.27
CA ILE A 124 -14.32 1.17 16.25
C ILE A 124 -15.71 1.09 16.87
N ALA A 125 -16.71 1.69 16.23
CA ALA A 125 -18.07 1.69 16.69
C ALA A 125 -19.06 1.23 15.61
N ASN A 126 -20.11 0.52 16.01
CA ASN A 126 -21.30 0.35 15.20
C ASN A 126 -22.28 1.44 15.54
N THR A 127 -22.35 2.48 14.71
CA THR A 127 -23.21 3.66 14.97
C THR A 127 -24.65 3.46 14.56
N ASN A 128 -24.96 2.40 13.83
CA ASN A 128 -26.35 2.04 13.55
C ASN A 128 -27.01 1.44 14.80
N PHE A 129 -28.25 1.85 15.07
CA PHE A 129 -29.10 1.32 16.12
C PHE A 129 -30.11 0.27 15.61
N ALA A 130 -29.99 -0.13 14.34
CA ALA A 130 -30.73 -1.25 13.76
C ALA A 130 -30.18 -2.62 14.25
N GLU A 131 -30.82 -3.73 13.86
CA GLU A 131 -30.51 -5.05 14.43
C GLU A 131 -29.22 -5.69 13.89
N ALA A 132 -28.49 -5.06 12.95
CA ALA A 132 -27.31 -5.63 12.31
C ALA A 132 -26.02 -5.42 13.13
N ASN A 133 -25.30 -6.50 13.36
CA ASN A 133 -23.97 -6.45 13.95
C ASN A 133 -22.93 -5.98 12.92
N LEU A 134 -22.01 -5.14 13.36
CA LEU A 134 -20.80 -4.79 12.61
C LEU A 134 -19.76 -5.88 12.83
N GLU A 135 -19.42 -6.58 11.78
CA GLU A 135 -18.26 -7.47 11.74
C GLU A 135 -17.09 -6.72 11.11
N TYR A 136 -15.96 -6.69 11.80
CA TYR A 136 -14.73 -6.10 11.24
C TYR A 136 -13.55 -7.05 11.38
N SER A 137 -12.60 -6.91 10.48
CA SER A 137 -11.31 -7.60 10.54
C SER A 137 -10.23 -6.62 10.13
N ILE A 138 -9.21 -6.50 10.98
CA ILE A 138 -7.99 -5.75 10.68
C ILE A 138 -7.03 -6.75 10.07
N LEU A 139 -6.62 -6.52 8.84
CA LEU A 139 -5.71 -7.42 8.15
C LEU A 139 -4.36 -7.38 8.87
N GLU A 140 -3.85 -8.55 9.22
CA GLU A 140 -2.47 -8.67 9.66
C GLU A 140 -1.57 -8.02 8.61
N SER A 141 -0.55 -7.35 9.11
CA SER A 141 0.41 -6.67 8.26
C SER A 141 1.02 -7.66 7.27
N ASP A 142 0.77 -7.48 6.00
CA ASP A 142 1.44 -8.19 4.90
C ASP A 142 2.11 -7.15 4.01
N TYR A 143 2.88 -7.58 3.03
CA TYR A 143 3.43 -6.67 2.03
C TYR A 143 2.31 -5.85 1.39
N LYS A 144 2.52 -4.54 1.33
CA LYS A 144 1.59 -3.56 0.76
C LYS A 144 2.32 -2.72 -0.27
N TRP A 145 1.58 -2.00 -1.07
CA TRP A 145 2.18 -0.99 -1.93
C TRP A 145 1.37 0.31 -1.88
N ILE A 146 2.08 1.40 -2.04
CA ILE A 146 1.54 2.74 -2.26
C ILE A 146 2.32 3.38 -3.39
N ASP A 147 1.81 4.43 -3.99
CA ASP A 147 2.54 5.22 -4.97
C ASP A 147 2.58 6.71 -4.62
N SER A 148 3.35 7.48 -5.39
CA SER A 148 3.52 8.91 -5.16
C SER A 148 2.25 9.74 -5.38
N ASN A 149 1.19 9.16 -5.97
CA ASN A 149 -0.13 9.77 -6.07
C ASN A 149 -0.90 9.69 -4.75
N ASP A 150 -0.54 8.72 -3.90
CA ASP A 150 -1.14 8.46 -2.57
C ASP A 150 -0.43 9.19 -1.42
N GLN A 151 0.33 10.27 -1.67
CA GLN A 151 1.03 11.14 -0.71
C GLN A 151 2.52 10.85 -0.45
N ALA A 152 3.13 9.84 -1.08
CA ALA A 152 4.57 9.63 -0.97
C ALA A 152 5.34 10.59 -1.92
N GLU A 153 6.53 11.04 -1.50
CA GLU A 153 7.40 11.83 -2.37
C GLU A 153 8.20 10.92 -3.30
N SER A 154 8.41 11.35 -4.56
CA SER A 154 9.28 10.63 -5.48
C SER A 154 10.74 10.68 -5.02
N ASN A 155 11.39 9.53 -4.88
CA ASN A 155 12.74 9.39 -4.31
C ASN A 155 13.76 8.85 -5.33
N TRP A 156 14.10 9.67 -6.33
CA TRP A 156 15.11 9.31 -7.31
C TRP A 156 16.52 9.38 -6.72
N ILE A 157 17.30 8.27 -6.81
CA ILE A 157 18.67 8.20 -6.30
C ILE A 157 19.67 8.48 -7.41
N THR A 158 20.54 9.48 -7.20
CA THR A 158 21.67 9.74 -8.07
C THR A 158 22.82 8.80 -7.72
N LEU A 159 23.34 8.09 -8.72
CA LEU A 159 24.46 7.16 -8.55
C LEU A 159 25.79 7.89 -8.79
N ASP A 160 26.74 7.73 -7.90
CA ASP A 160 28.09 8.39 -7.97
C ASP A 160 29.13 7.48 -8.57
N ASP A 161 29.05 6.15 -8.33
CA ASP A 161 30.01 5.14 -8.81
C ASP A 161 29.27 3.89 -9.34
N PRO A 162 28.43 4.05 -10.38
CA PRO A 162 27.63 2.97 -10.92
C PRO A 162 28.48 1.94 -11.67
N ILE A 163 28.19 0.68 -11.46
CA ILE A 163 28.79 -0.43 -12.22
C ILE A 163 27.83 -0.83 -13.35
N GLN A 164 28.31 -0.81 -14.58
CA GLN A 164 27.51 -1.23 -15.73
C GLN A 164 27.33 -2.73 -15.76
N VAL A 165 26.09 -3.19 -15.95
CA VAL A 165 25.78 -4.60 -16.23
C VAL A 165 26.07 -4.89 -17.70
N ASN A 166 26.96 -5.83 -17.98
CA ASN A 166 27.33 -6.22 -19.34
C ASN A 166 26.53 -7.45 -19.78
N PHE A 167 25.38 -7.23 -20.39
CA PHE A 167 24.59 -8.32 -20.95
C PHE A 167 25.26 -8.90 -22.22
N THR A 168 25.25 -10.21 -22.32
CA THR A 168 25.65 -10.98 -23.52
C THR A 168 24.45 -11.60 -24.22
N HIS A 169 23.29 -11.57 -23.57
CA HIS A 169 22.02 -12.08 -24.06
C HIS A 169 20.90 -11.11 -23.68
N ASN A 170 19.85 -11.00 -24.48
CA ASN A 170 18.73 -10.11 -24.23
C ASN A 170 17.70 -10.64 -23.23
N ASP A 171 17.82 -11.92 -22.80
CA ASP A 171 16.84 -12.54 -21.91
C ASP A 171 17.45 -13.08 -20.61
N TYR A 172 18.78 -13.15 -20.49
CA TYR A 172 19.46 -13.70 -19.33
C TYR A 172 20.35 -12.71 -18.61
N ALA A 173 20.36 -12.77 -17.28
CA ALA A 173 21.37 -12.09 -16.48
C ALA A 173 22.76 -12.66 -16.72
N PRO A 174 23.84 -11.84 -16.67
CA PRO A 174 25.19 -12.33 -16.87
C PRO A 174 25.69 -13.21 -15.73
N GLU A 175 25.49 -12.82 -14.49
CA GLU A 175 25.91 -13.52 -13.27
C GLU A 175 25.15 -12.95 -12.04
N ALA A 176 25.21 -13.68 -10.92
CA ALA A 176 24.68 -13.20 -9.65
C ALA A 176 25.60 -12.12 -9.06
N ILE A 177 24.99 -11.10 -8.47
CA ILE A 177 25.64 -9.92 -7.90
C ILE A 177 25.37 -9.92 -6.40
N ASN A 178 26.40 -9.65 -5.59
CA ASN A 178 26.26 -9.50 -4.15
C ASN A 178 25.52 -8.20 -3.84
N LEU A 179 24.56 -8.23 -2.93
CA LEU A 179 23.79 -7.05 -2.51
C LEU A 179 24.59 -6.15 -1.56
N GLY A 180 25.54 -6.69 -0.81
CA GLY A 180 26.32 -6.00 0.21
C GLY A 180 25.72 -6.10 1.61
N PHE A 181 24.52 -6.58 1.73
CA PHE A 181 23.77 -6.83 2.97
C PHE A 181 22.83 -8.01 2.80
N ASP A 182 22.22 -8.46 3.90
CA ASP A 182 21.15 -9.44 3.87
C ASP A 182 19.81 -8.72 3.64
N PHE A 183 19.19 -8.97 2.48
CA PHE A 183 17.86 -8.45 2.12
C PHE A 183 16.80 -9.48 2.54
N ASN A 184 15.93 -9.09 3.45
CA ASN A 184 14.87 -9.94 3.94
C ASN A 184 13.58 -9.72 3.13
N LEU A 185 13.05 -10.80 2.55
CA LEU A 185 11.79 -10.80 1.82
C LEU A 185 10.93 -11.95 2.35
N LYS A 186 9.85 -11.63 3.04
CA LYS A 186 9.10 -12.61 3.84
C LYS A 186 10.05 -13.31 4.85
N GLU A 187 9.99 -14.62 4.93
CA GLU A 187 10.80 -15.45 5.84
C GLU A 187 12.18 -15.84 5.26
N GLN A 188 12.54 -15.31 4.08
CA GLN A 188 13.77 -15.64 3.39
C GLN A 188 14.73 -14.46 3.37
N SER A 189 16.02 -14.75 3.52
CA SER A 189 17.09 -13.76 3.45
C SER A 189 17.96 -14.02 2.20
N TYR A 190 18.24 -12.96 1.47
CA TYR A 190 19.01 -12.99 0.22
C TYR A 190 20.19 -12.02 0.32
N ASN A 191 21.40 -12.49 -0.01
CA ASN A 191 22.59 -11.65 -0.09
C ASN A 191 23.12 -11.48 -1.52
N GLN A 192 22.45 -12.09 -2.51
CA GLN A 192 22.75 -11.98 -3.92
C GLN A 192 21.48 -11.85 -4.74
N CYS A 193 21.60 -11.23 -5.90
CA CYS A 193 20.54 -11.14 -6.89
C CYS A 193 21.07 -11.33 -8.30
N THR A 194 20.19 -11.57 -9.25
CA THR A 194 20.42 -11.45 -10.69
C THR A 194 19.66 -10.26 -11.24
N ILE A 195 20.26 -9.52 -12.17
CA ILE A 195 19.60 -8.42 -12.87
C ILE A 195 19.25 -8.91 -14.26
N ASN A 196 17.96 -9.13 -14.50
CA ASN A 196 17.50 -9.59 -15.80
C ASN A 196 17.29 -8.39 -16.75
N PRO A 197 17.74 -8.47 -18.01
CA PRO A 197 17.58 -7.40 -19.00
C PRO A 197 16.13 -6.98 -19.23
N ASN A 198 15.16 -7.85 -18.98
CA ASN A 198 13.73 -7.63 -19.16
C ASN A 198 13.05 -6.92 -17.97
N GLY A 199 13.79 -6.12 -17.18
CA GLY A 199 13.23 -5.20 -16.21
C GLY A 199 12.85 -5.80 -14.84
N TRP A 200 13.51 -6.89 -14.43
CA TRP A 200 13.27 -7.51 -13.13
C TRP A 200 14.56 -7.97 -12.42
N ILE A 201 14.50 -8.10 -11.11
CA ILE A 201 15.57 -8.62 -10.24
C ILE A 201 15.15 -10.01 -9.75
N GLY A 202 15.96 -11.03 -10.01
CA GLY A 202 15.79 -12.37 -9.46
C GLY A 202 16.54 -12.52 -8.13
N LEU A 203 15.84 -12.94 -7.09
CA LEU A 203 16.41 -13.31 -5.80
C LEU A 203 16.53 -14.84 -5.68
N GLY A 204 15.62 -15.57 -6.31
CA GLY A 204 15.63 -17.03 -6.38
C GLY A 204 16.40 -17.62 -7.57
N GLY A 205 16.91 -16.78 -8.47
CA GLY A 205 17.60 -17.17 -9.69
C GLY A 205 17.22 -16.32 -10.91
N ASP A 206 17.57 -16.79 -12.08
CA ASP A 206 17.32 -16.15 -13.37
C ASP A 206 16.64 -17.10 -14.36
N SER A 207 15.94 -16.55 -15.35
CA SER A 207 15.34 -17.30 -16.45
C SER A 207 15.29 -16.46 -17.73
N ASP A 208 14.91 -17.08 -18.85
CA ASP A 208 14.68 -16.42 -20.13
C ASP A 208 13.27 -15.84 -20.28
N ALA A 209 12.62 -15.50 -19.18
CA ALA A 209 11.27 -14.95 -19.17
C ALA A 209 11.27 -13.51 -19.69
N TRP A 210 11.22 -13.35 -21.01
CA TRP A 210 11.11 -12.07 -21.70
C TRP A 210 9.67 -11.58 -21.80
N ASN A 211 8.71 -12.51 -21.92
CA ASN A 211 7.29 -12.18 -22.05
C ASN A 211 6.65 -12.10 -20.67
N ASN A 212 6.20 -10.94 -20.28
CA ASN A 212 5.59 -10.75 -18.98
C ASN A 212 4.30 -11.56 -18.79
N ALA A 213 3.99 -11.90 -17.56
CA ALA A 213 2.80 -12.63 -17.14
C ALA A 213 2.20 -12.01 -15.87
N ALA A 214 0.94 -12.35 -15.59
CA ALA A 214 0.37 -12.07 -14.26
C ALA A 214 1.11 -12.88 -13.19
N LEU A 215 1.27 -12.30 -12.00
CA LEU A 215 1.88 -12.98 -10.85
C LEU A 215 0.88 -13.92 -10.15
N PRO A 216 1.34 -15.01 -9.54
CA PRO A 216 2.71 -15.53 -9.63
C PRO A 216 2.96 -16.20 -10.99
N SER A 217 4.15 -16.06 -11.51
CA SER A 217 4.56 -16.70 -12.77
C SER A 217 5.46 -17.90 -12.51
N SER A 218 5.12 -19.04 -13.12
CA SER A 218 5.95 -20.25 -13.04
C SER A 218 7.23 -20.18 -13.88
N GLU A 219 7.38 -19.17 -14.73
CA GLU A 219 8.58 -18.92 -15.52
C GLU A 219 9.68 -18.26 -14.71
N ILE A 220 9.32 -17.68 -13.56
CA ILE A 220 10.25 -17.00 -12.65
C ILE A 220 10.69 -17.96 -11.53
N PRO A 221 11.99 -18.22 -11.40
CA PRO A 221 12.50 -19.18 -10.41
C PRO A 221 12.55 -18.56 -9.01
N GLY A 222 11.50 -18.76 -8.22
CA GLY A 222 11.43 -18.30 -6.82
C GLY A 222 11.08 -16.83 -6.68
N ALA A 223 11.75 -16.13 -5.75
CA ALA A 223 11.46 -14.72 -5.46
C ALA A 223 12.06 -13.78 -6.51
N ALA A 224 11.29 -12.75 -6.87
CA ALA A 224 11.71 -11.73 -7.82
C ALA A 224 10.98 -10.40 -7.63
N ILE A 225 11.61 -9.31 -8.04
CA ILE A 225 11.08 -7.95 -8.01
C ILE A 225 10.98 -7.44 -9.45
N PHE A 226 9.79 -6.97 -9.82
CA PHE A 226 9.47 -6.53 -11.17
C PHE A 226 9.30 -5.01 -11.18
N GLY A 227 10.30 -4.30 -11.69
CA GLY A 227 10.23 -2.86 -11.86
C GLY A 227 9.40 -2.48 -13.09
N PHE A 228 9.65 -3.14 -14.20
CA PHE A 228 8.91 -3.02 -15.44
C PHE A 228 9.23 -4.25 -16.31
N TRP A 229 8.70 -5.41 -15.92
CA TRP A 229 8.92 -6.66 -16.64
C TRP A 229 8.16 -6.66 -17.95
N ASP A 230 8.93 -6.53 -19.02
CA ASP A 230 8.49 -6.57 -20.41
C ASP A 230 9.67 -6.99 -21.28
N ASP A 231 9.48 -7.21 -22.57
CA ASP A 231 10.54 -7.56 -23.53
C ASP A 231 11.47 -6.36 -23.78
N LEU A 232 12.30 -6.04 -22.78
CA LEU A 232 13.27 -4.95 -22.86
C LEU A 232 14.58 -5.42 -23.48
N ASN A 233 15.28 -4.52 -24.18
CA ASN A 233 16.52 -4.87 -24.86
C ASN A 233 17.67 -3.90 -24.55
N PRO A 234 18.35 -4.02 -23.39
CA PRO A 234 19.55 -3.24 -23.08
C PRO A 234 20.83 -3.79 -23.73
N VAL A 235 20.73 -4.79 -24.60
CA VAL A 235 21.89 -5.43 -25.24
C VAL A 235 22.28 -4.69 -26.50
N ASN A 236 23.53 -4.26 -26.57
CA ASN A 236 24.13 -3.73 -27.79
C ASN A 236 24.68 -4.90 -28.64
N THR A 237 23.93 -5.33 -29.65
CA THR A 237 24.32 -6.42 -30.55
C THR A 237 25.36 -6.02 -31.59
N GLY A 238 26.06 -4.86 -31.44
CA GLY A 238 27.15 -4.45 -32.29
C GLY A 238 26.76 -3.76 -33.60
N ASN A 239 25.49 -3.57 -33.89
CA ASN A 239 25.00 -2.68 -34.93
C ASN A 239 24.70 -1.32 -34.31
N SER A 240 25.47 -0.31 -34.66
CA SER A 240 25.38 1.07 -34.14
C SER A 240 24.04 1.79 -34.38
N ALA A 241 23.06 1.13 -34.97
CA ALA A 241 21.69 1.63 -35.15
C ALA A 241 20.75 1.23 -33.99
N ASP A 242 21.16 0.26 -33.16
CA ASP A 242 20.32 -0.35 -32.12
C ASP A 242 20.89 -0.04 -30.72
N MET A 243 21.24 1.21 -30.46
CA MET A 243 21.62 1.63 -29.11
C MET A 243 20.37 1.62 -28.21
N SER A 244 20.37 0.71 -27.25
CA SER A 244 19.23 0.33 -26.46
C SER A 244 19.31 0.78 -24.99
N GLY A 245 20.13 1.78 -24.68
CA GLY A 245 20.36 2.24 -23.31
C GLY A 245 21.30 1.31 -22.53
N TYR A 246 21.37 1.54 -21.24
CA TYR A 246 22.28 0.83 -20.33
C TYR A 246 21.57 0.43 -19.03
N VAL A 247 22.11 -0.59 -18.37
CA VAL A 247 21.69 -0.96 -17.02
C VAL A 247 22.90 -0.86 -16.10
N TYR A 248 22.70 -0.22 -14.98
CA TYR A 248 23.73 -0.03 -13.95
C TYR A 248 23.23 -0.56 -12.62
N TYR A 249 24.15 -0.82 -11.70
CA TYR A 249 23.85 -1.00 -10.30
C TYR A 249 24.87 -0.30 -9.42
N GLN A 250 24.48 0.01 -8.20
CA GLN A 250 25.37 0.50 -7.15
C GLN A 250 24.96 -0.08 -5.80
N GLN A 251 25.97 -0.54 -5.04
CA GLN A 251 25.81 -0.96 -3.67
C GLN A 251 26.02 0.24 -2.74
N PHE A 252 25.17 0.36 -1.74
CA PHE A 252 25.33 1.24 -0.59
C PHE A 252 25.37 0.38 0.68
N SER A 253 25.63 0.99 1.83
CA SER A 253 25.65 0.25 3.11
C SER A 253 24.28 -0.28 3.53
N ASP A 254 23.21 0.39 3.12
CA ASP A 254 21.82 0.17 3.52
C ASP A 254 20.86 -0.16 2.37
N LYS A 255 21.33 -0.08 1.12
CA LYS A 255 20.50 -0.32 -0.06
C LYS A 255 21.31 -0.78 -1.27
N PHE A 256 20.62 -1.40 -2.21
CA PHE A 256 21.11 -1.80 -3.52
C PHE A 256 20.22 -1.19 -4.60
N VAL A 257 20.82 -0.43 -5.52
CA VAL A 257 20.09 0.28 -6.59
C VAL A 257 20.40 -0.35 -7.92
N VAL A 258 19.37 -0.70 -8.69
CA VAL A 258 19.45 -1.08 -10.10
C VAL A 258 18.82 0.02 -10.93
N PHE A 259 19.53 0.48 -11.96
CA PHE A 259 19.13 1.59 -12.78
C PHE A 259 19.12 1.21 -14.26
N PHE A 260 17.94 1.22 -14.84
CA PHE A 260 17.71 1.09 -16.28
C PHE A 260 17.69 2.51 -16.90
N ASP A 261 18.68 2.82 -17.71
CA ASP A 261 18.89 4.14 -18.31
C ASP A 261 18.60 4.10 -19.82
N GLN A 262 17.49 4.74 -20.22
CA GLN A 262 17.05 4.88 -21.61
C GLN A 262 16.94 3.55 -22.38
N VAL A 263 16.51 2.50 -21.69
CA VAL A 263 16.33 1.17 -22.27
C VAL A 263 15.09 1.16 -23.16
N VAL A 264 15.14 0.42 -24.26
CA VAL A 264 14.08 0.30 -25.24
C VAL A 264 13.37 -1.05 -25.16
N HIS A 265 12.14 -1.09 -25.63
CA HIS A 265 11.33 -2.29 -25.74
C HIS A 265 11.54 -2.96 -27.11
N TRP A 266 11.63 -4.29 -27.12
CA TRP A 266 11.68 -5.10 -28.33
C TRP A 266 10.26 -5.30 -28.91
N VAL A 267 10.04 -4.90 -30.14
CA VAL A 267 8.73 -5.01 -30.82
C VAL A 267 8.80 -5.96 -32.05
N GLY A 268 9.54 -7.03 -31.92
CA GLY A 268 9.68 -8.07 -32.93
C GLY A 268 10.22 -7.53 -34.26
N SER A 269 9.57 -7.83 -35.38
CA SER A 269 10.00 -7.41 -36.70
C SER A 269 9.90 -5.88 -36.93
N SER A 270 9.23 -5.14 -36.04
CA SER A 270 9.13 -3.68 -36.10
C SER A 270 10.35 -2.98 -35.49
N GLY A 271 11.25 -3.73 -34.83
CA GLY A 271 12.49 -3.23 -34.25
C GLY A 271 12.33 -2.83 -32.79
N LEU A 272 13.00 -1.75 -32.39
CA LEU A 272 13.00 -1.21 -31.03
C LEU A 272 12.07 0.00 -30.91
N SER A 273 11.42 0.18 -29.76
CA SER A 273 10.57 1.33 -29.50
C SER A 273 10.59 1.73 -28.03
N GLY A 274 10.17 2.96 -27.76
CA GLY A 274 10.10 3.52 -26.43
C GLY A 274 11.45 4.00 -25.89
N ASN A 275 11.39 4.52 -24.68
CA ASN A 275 12.54 4.96 -23.90
C ASN A 275 12.17 4.93 -22.43
N TYR A 276 12.72 3.97 -21.70
CA TYR A 276 12.34 3.69 -20.32
C TYR A 276 13.53 3.92 -19.40
N THR A 277 13.34 4.82 -18.44
CA THR A 277 14.34 5.19 -17.43
C THR A 277 13.71 5.01 -16.06
N PHE A 278 14.18 3.99 -15.34
CA PHE A 278 13.62 3.64 -14.03
C PHE A 278 14.65 3.01 -13.10
N GLN A 279 14.36 3.01 -11.82
CA GLN A 279 15.17 2.37 -10.78
C GLN A 279 14.36 1.34 -10.00
N MET A 280 15.05 0.29 -9.58
CA MET A 280 14.60 -0.65 -8.56
C MET A 280 15.58 -0.57 -7.39
N ILE A 281 15.09 -0.33 -6.19
CA ILE A 281 15.89 -0.14 -4.99
C ILE A 281 15.47 -1.18 -3.96
N LEU A 282 16.41 -1.99 -3.51
CA LEU A 282 16.22 -2.93 -2.40
C LEU A 282 16.86 -2.33 -1.15
N HIS A 283 16.08 -2.06 -0.13
CA HIS A 283 16.57 -1.53 1.15
C HIS A 283 16.82 -2.67 2.14
N GLN A 284 17.83 -2.53 2.98
CA GLN A 284 18.16 -3.53 4.00
C GLN A 284 17.00 -3.84 4.95
N ASN A 285 16.13 -2.86 5.21
CA ASN A 285 14.92 -3.04 6.04
C ASN A 285 13.77 -3.79 5.33
N GLY A 286 13.97 -4.25 4.09
CA GLY A 286 12.98 -5.00 3.32
C GLY A 286 12.07 -4.14 2.42
N ASN A 287 12.13 -2.82 2.50
CA ASN A 287 11.43 -1.93 1.59
C ASN A 287 11.95 -2.06 0.16
N ILE A 288 11.08 -1.87 -0.81
CA ILE A 288 11.43 -1.88 -2.23
C ILE A 288 10.84 -0.62 -2.86
N ASP A 289 11.70 0.21 -3.48
CA ASP A 289 11.25 1.37 -4.23
C ASP A 289 11.39 1.11 -5.73
N LEU A 290 10.35 1.44 -6.48
CA LEU A 290 10.32 1.38 -7.94
C LEU A 290 10.10 2.81 -8.44
N ASN A 291 11.16 3.45 -8.95
CA ASN A 291 11.13 4.86 -9.36
C ASN A 291 11.15 4.97 -10.87
N TYR A 292 10.24 5.76 -11.44
CA TYR A 292 10.07 5.95 -12.88
C TYR A 292 10.36 7.41 -13.25
N GLN A 293 11.47 7.68 -13.95
CA GLN A 293 11.85 9.02 -14.37
C GLN A 293 11.31 9.37 -15.76
N GLN A 294 11.41 8.42 -16.71
CA GLN A 294 10.94 8.58 -18.07
C GLN A 294 10.35 7.27 -18.58
N MET A 295 9.09 7.30 -18.98
CA MET A 295 8.34 6.13 -19.43
C MET A 295 7.65 6.45 -20.76
N GLU A 296 8.45 6.54 -21.84
CA GLU A 296 7.97 6.91 -23.18
C GLU A 296 7.80 5.66 -24.05
N GLY A 297 6.59 5.40 -24.49
CA GLY A 297 6.28 4.26 -25.36
C GLY A 297 5.10 3.44 -24.87
N THR A 298 5.12 2.13 -25.08
CA THR A 298 4.10 1.20 -24.61
C THR A 298 4.33 0.93 -23.11
N ILE A 299 3.41 1.36 -22.26
CA ILE A 299 3.47 1.19 -20.81
C ILE A 299 2.40 0.23 -20.26
N ASN A 300 1.54 -0.27 -21.14
CA ASN A 300 0.42 -1.15 -20.78
C ASN A 300 0.66 -2.61 -21.19
N SER A 301 1.91 -3.02 -21.28
CA SER A 301 2.34 -4.40 -21.58
C SER A 301 3.24 -5.00 -20.50
N ALA A 302 3.49 -4.29 -19.40
CA ALA A 302 4.42 -4.73 -18.36
C ALA A 302 3.72 -5.33 -17.13
N THR A 303 4.50 -6.09 -16.36
CA THR A 303 4.19 -6.53 -15.00
C THR A 303 5.05 -5.77 -14.00
N ILE A 304 4.43 -5.25 -12.92
CA ILE A 304 5.06 -4.52 -11.84
C ILE A 304 4.63 -5.14 -10.52
N GLY A 305 5.57 -5.35 -9.60
CA GLY A 305 5.28 -5.94 -8.30
C GLY A 305 6.42 -6.79 -7.75
N ALA A 306 6.08 -7.74 -6.88
CA ALA A 306 6.99 -8.70 -6.28
C ALA A 306 6.37 -10.09 -6.25
N GLN A 307 7.15 -11.10 -6.57
CA GLN A 307 6.83 -12.51 -6.32
C GLN A 307 7.71 -12.97 -5.16
N PHE A 308 7.09 -13.50 -4.10
CA PHE A 308 7.81 -13.97 -2.91
C PHE A 308 8.19 -15.44 -3.03
N ASN A 309 7.30 -16.23 -3.62
CA ASN A 309 7.48 -17.64 -3.95
C ASN A 309 6.47 -18.07 -5.03
N SER A 310 6.27 -19.38 -5.25
CA SER A 310 5.35 -19.91 -6.27
C SER A 310 3.86 -19.59 -6.01
N ASP A 311 3.50 -19.24 -4.80
CA ASP A 311 2.10 -19.10 -4.37
C ASP A 311 1.79 -17.70 -3.82
N GLU A 312 2.79 -16.96 -3.37
CA GLU A 312 2.66 -15.65 -2.74
C GLU A 312 3.30 -14.56 -3.59
N PHE A 313 2.57 -13.48 -3.78
CA PHE A 313 2.99 -12.35 -4.62
C PHE A 313 2.25 -11.06 -4.23
N LEU A 314 2.80 -9.94 -4.66
CA LEU A 314 2.15 -8.63 -4.65
C LEU A 314 2.19 -8.05 -6.07
N GLN A 315 1.07 -8.06 -6.76
CA GLN A 315 0.97 -7.47 -8.10
C GLN A 315 0.45 -6.04 -8.02
N VAL A 316 1.30 -5.08 -8.36
CA VAL A 316 0.94 -3.67 -8.46
C VAL A 316 0.18 -3.42 -9.76
N SER A 317 0.74 -3.90 -10.88
CA SER A 317 0.15 -3.72 -12.20
C SER A 317 0.44 -4.90 -13.12
N TYR A 318 -0.48 -5.20 -14.01
CA TYR A 318 -0.33 -6.15 -15.09
C TYR A 318 -1.06 -5.67 -16.35
N ASN A 319 -0.29 -5.45 -17.41
CA ASN A 319 -0.82 -5.03 -18.72
C ASN A 319 -1.79 -3.84 -18.64
N SER A 320 -1.45 -2.81 -17.84
CA SER A 320 -2.24 -1.60 -17.68
C SER A 320 -1.40 -0.33 -17.71
N ASN A 321 -2.01 0.80 -17.99
CA ASN A 321 -1.36 2.11 -17.97
C ASN A 321 -1.18 2.55 -16.50
N TYR A 322 -0.12 2.09 -15.87
CA TYR A 322 0.16 2.39 -14.45
C TYR A 322 1.30 3.39 -14.28
N THR A 323 2.43 3.18 -14.95
CA THR A 323 3.62 4.01 -14.76
C THR A 323 3.49 5.37 -15.45
N GLU A 324 3.95 6.41 -14.76
CA GLU A 324 4.06 7.78 -15.25
C GLU A 324 5.47 8.32 -15.02
N ALA A 325 5.85 9.39 -15.75
CA ALA A 325 7.13 10.04 -15.52
C ALA A 325 7.15 10.76 -14.16
N ASN A 326 8.25 10.62 -13.42
CA ASN A 326 8.47 11.14 -12.08
C ASN A 326 7.53 10.53 -11.01
N MET A 327 7.11 9.28 -11.22
CA MET A 327 6.34 8.48 -10.28
C MET A 327 7.26 7.56 -9.49
N SER A 328 6.89 7.25 -8.25
CA SER A 328 7.48 6.19 -7.44
C SER A 328 6.42 5.28 -6.88
N THR A 329 6.74 4.00 -6.80
CA THR A 329 5.94 2.96 -6.15
C THR A 329 6.76 2.34 -5.04
N TYR A 330 6.19 2.20 -3.86
CA TYR A 330 6.83 1.65 -2.68
C TYR A 330 6.16 0.35 -2.31
N ILE A 331 6.91 -0.74 -2.28
CA ILE A 331 6.48 -2.03 -1.74
C ILE A 331 7.04 -2.12 -0.33
N ILE A 332 6.15 -2.16 0.64
CA ILE A 332 6.45 -2.01 2.05
C ILE A 332 6.22 -3.37 2.73
N PRO A 333 7.23 -3.92 3.44
CA PRO A 333 7.06 -5.12 4.23
C PRO A 333 6.10 -4.91 5.39
N PRO A 334 5.57 -5.99 5.99
CA PRO A 334 4.81 -5.88 7.22
C PRO A 334 5.63 -5.14 8.27
N ALA A 335 5.00 -4.17 8.92
CA ALA A 335 5.64 -3.46 10.00
C ALA A 335 5.91 -4.41 11.17
N SER A 336 7.13 -4.43 11.66
CA SER A 336 7.52 -5.11 12.90
C SER A 336 7.52 -4.18 14.12
N TRP A 337 7.33 -2.87 13.88
CA TRP A 337 7.44 -1.82 14.89
C TRP A 337 6.09 -1.45 15.56
N PHE A 338 4.99 -2.11 15.19
CA PHE A 338 3.75 -2.06 15.95
C PHE A 338 2.98 -3.38 15.88
N SER A 339 2.11 -3.58 16.85
CA SER A 339 1.13 -4.67 16.89
C SER A 339 -0.20 -4.16 17.43
N LEU A 340 -1.27 -4.93 17.22
CA LEU A 340 -2.62 -4.56 17.65
C LEU A 340 -3.12 -5.48 18.75
N SER A 341 -3.90 -4.94 19.70
CA SER A 341 -4.49 -5.72 20.79
C SER A 341 -5.58 -6.69 20.32
N SER A 342 -6.22 -6.39 19.18
CA SER A 342 -7.24 -7.24 18.53
C SER A 342 -7.22 -7.04 17.03
N LEU A 343 -7.45 -8.13 16.29
CA LEU A 343 -7.49 -8.13 14.82
C LEU A 343 -8.91 -8.27 14.24
N SER A 344 -9.92 -8.48 15.06
CA SER A 344 -11.31 -8.60 14.59
C SER A 344 -12.30 -8.43 15.72
N GLY A 345 -13.53 -8.08 15.37
CA GLY A 345 -14.61 -7.98 16.32
C GLY A 345 -15.99 -8.14 15.68
N ASN A 346 -16.98 -8.26 16.54
CA ASN A 346 -18.41 -8.30 16.19
C ASN A 346 -19.16 -7.43 17.17
N LEU A 347 -19.58 -6.24 16.71
CA LEU A 347 -20.18 -5.20 17.52
C LEU A 347 -21.70 -5.17 17.32
N ALA A 348 -22.44 -5.39 18.38
CA ALA A 348 -23.89 -5.13 18.37
C ALA A 348 -24.20 -3.66 18.06
N PRO A 349 -25.43 -3.36 17.60
CA PRO A 349 -25.85 -1.97 17.37
C PRO A 349 -25.56 -1.05 18.55
N GLY A 350 -24.89 0.07 18.30
CA GLY A 350 -24.48 1.06 19.30
C GLY A 350 -23.30 0.63 20.19
N ALA A 351 -22.70 -0.52 19.95
CA ALA A 351 -21.51 -0.98 20.68
C ALA A 351 -20.22 -0.41 20.10
N THR A 352 -19.20 -0.34 20.94
CA THR A 352 -17.85 0.13 20.60
C THR A 352 -16.80 -0.86 21.02
N ASP A 353 -15.68 -0.88 20.33
CA ASP A 353 -14.46 -1.58 20.71
C ASP A 353 -13.29 -0.61 20.71
N VAL A 354 -12.32 -0.83 21.60
CA VAL A 354 -11.10 -0.03 21.71
C VAL A 354 -9.94 -0.93 21.31
N ILE A 355 -9.23 -0.52 20.27
CA ILE A 355 -8.08 -1.26 19.76
C ILE A 355 -6.81 -0.49 20.16
N ASP A 356 -5.94 -1.15 20.90
CA ASP A 356 -4.64 -0.63 21.25
C ASP A 356 -3.65 -0.93 20.13
N ILE A 357 -2.87 0.08 19.78
CA ILE A 357 -1.72 0.01 18.88
C ILE A 357 -0.48 0.08 19.76
N ILE A 358 0.21 -1.04 19.86
CA ILE A 358 1.39 -1.20 20.69
C ILE A 358 2.60 -0.98 19.80
N PHE A 359 3.27 0.15 19.98
CA PHE A 359 4.50 0.51 19.26
C PHE A 359 5.71 -0.06 19.99
N ASP A 360 6.62 -0.66 19.22
CA ASP A 360 7.91 -1.14 19.65
C ASP A 360 8.99 -0.55 18.74
N THR A 361 9.80 0.34 19.28
CA THR A 361 10.87 1.02 18.53
C THR A 361 12.25 0.44 18.80
N GLU A 362 12.34 -0.77 19.43
CA GLU A 362 13.60 -1.44 19.68
C GLU A 362 14.36 -1.70 18.36
N GLY A 363 15.60 -1.25 18.30
CA GLY A 363 16.47 -1.43 17.14
C GLY A 363 16.12 -0.57 15.91
N LEU A 364 15.14 0.34 16.00
CA LEU A 364 14.85 1.29 14.92
C LEU A 364 15.87 2.43 14.94
N ASN A 365 16.38 2.77 13.77
CA ASN A 365 17.22 3.94 13.55
C ASN A 365 16.38 5.21 13.42
N GLU A 366 17.02 6.38 13.53
CA GLU A 366 16.42 7.66 13.18
C GLU A 366 15.88 7.63 11.76
N GLY A 367 14.63 8.10 11.59
CA GLY A 367 13.95 8.11 10.30
C GLY A 367 12.44 8.05 10.40
N ILE A 368 11.81 8.10 9.25
CA ILE A 368 10.35 8.00 9.12
C ILE A 368 10.00 6.58 8.68
N TYR A 369 9.16 5.93 9.48
CA TYR A 369 8.59 4.62 9.20
C TYR A 369 7.11 4.78 8.85
N PHE A 370 6.68 4.08 7.83
CA PHE A 370 5.33 4.19 7.30
C PHE A 370 4.69 2.82 7.14
N ASP A 371 3.41 2.71 7.47
CA ASP A 371 2.57 1.56 7.16
C ASP A 371 1.12 2.01 6.96
N VAL A 372 0.26 1.10 6.50
CA VAL A 372 -1.18 1.31 6.34
C VAL A 372 -1.93 0.18 7.01
N MET A 373 -2.72 0.49 8.01
CA MET A 373 -3.66 -0.44 8.63
C MET A 373 -4.91 -0.55 7.77
N SER A 374 -5.22 -1.75 7.29
CA SER A 374 -6.40 -2.01 6.46
C SER A 374 -7.47 -2.73 7.28
N ILE A 375 -8.64 -2.13 7.39
CA ILE A 375 -9.80 -2.66 8.12
C ILE A 375 -10.87 -3.03 7.10
N THR A 376 -11.31 -4.27 7.10
CA THR A 376 -12.45 -4.74 6.31
C THR A 376 -13.66 -4.85 7.20
N THR A 377 -14.83 -4.50 6.67
CA THR A 377 -16.09 -4.53 7.41
C THR A 377 -17.22 -5.10 6.55
N ASN A 378 -18.32 -5.45 7.19
CA ASN A 378 -19.58 -5.78 6.52
C ASN A 378 -20.51 -4.55 6.36
N ASP A 379 -20.03 -3.35 6.66
CA ASP A 379 -20.67 -2.10 6.25
C ASP A 379 -20.53 -1.94 4.73
N TYR A 380 -21.64 -1.77 4.06
CA TYR A 380 -21.67 -1.70 2.59
C TYR A 380 -20.96 -0.48 2.04
N ASP A 381 -21.12 0.66 2.71
CA ASP A 381 -20.53 1.96 2.28
C ASP A 381 -19.06 2.08 2.67
N ASN A 382 -18.60 1.33 3.67
CA ASN A 382 -17.26 1.36 4.23
C ASN A 382 -16.69 -0.07 4.38
N SER A 383 -16.78 -0.86 3.32
CA SER A 383 -16.34 -2.27 3.33
C SER A 383 -14.82 -2.42 3.47
N GLN A 384 -14.06 -1.37 3.17
CA GLN A 384 -12.61 -1.30 3.37
C GLN A 384 -12.19 0.12 3.77
N ILE A 385 -11.47 0.24 4.87
CA ILE A 385 -10.95 1.51 5.40
C ILE A 385 -9.44 1.35 5.56
N ASN A 386 -8.67 2.30 5.03
CA ASN A 386 -7.23 2.32 5.13
C ASN A 386 -6.79 3.50 6.00
N ILE A 387 -6.05 3.22 7.06
CA ILE A 387 -5.54 4.20 8.02
C ILE A 387 -4.02 4.25 7.90
N PRO A 388 -3.44 5.34 7.37
CA PRO A 388 -2.01 5.53 7.33
C PRO A 388 -1.43 5.66 8.75
N ILE A 389 -0.30 4.97 8.98
CA ILE A 389 0.48 5.05 10.23
C ILE A 389 1.86 5.56 9.89
N THR A 390 2.24 6.68 10.48
CA THR A 390 3.58 7.25 10.36
C THR A 390 4.23 7.29 11.73
N LEU A 391 5.39 6.67 11.86
CA LEU A 391 6.23 6.73 13.04
C LEU A 391 7.52 7.48 12.67
N ASN A 392 7.75 8.63 13.29
CA ASN A 392 8.96 9.41 13.13
C ASN A 392 9.89 9.13 14.31
N ILE A 393 10.94 8.36 14.08
CA ILE A 393 11.98 8.15 15.08
C ILE A 393 12.94 9.32 15.01
N THR A 394 12.93 10.09 16.06
CA THR A 394 13.88 11.20 16.25
C THR A 394 14.97 10.75 17.21
N ASP A 395 16.20 11.12 16.90
CA ASP A 395 17.28 10.96 17.88
C ASP A 395 17.01 11.89 19.07
N ALA A 396 16.48 11.33 20.14
CA ALA A 396 16.28 12.09 21.38
C ALA A 396 17.60 12.69 21.91
N CYS A 397 18.72 12.16 21.45
CA CYS A 397 20.04 12.56 21.87
C CYS A 397 20.80 13.44 20.86
N GLY A 398 20.22 13.71 19.67
CA GLY A 398 20.88 14.43 18.56
C GLY A 398 21.25 15.89 18.83
N GLN A 399 20.87 16.42 19.99
CA GLN A 399 21.32 17.73 20.46
C GLN A 399 22.40 17.62 21.53
N TRP A 400 22.77 16.40 21.94
CA TRP A 400 23.78 16.19 22.95
C TRP A 400 25.16 16.13 22.31
N ASN A 401 26.06 16.98 22.78
CA ASN A 401 27.47 16.90 22.37
C ASN A 401 28.14 15.71 23.09
N LEU A 402 28.86 14.89 22.35
CA LEU A 402 29.68 13.84 22.95
C LEU A 402 30.58 14.43 24.01
N GLY A 403 30.41 13.97 25.25
CA GLY A 403 31.13 14.45 26.41
C GLY A 403 30.39 15.48 27.28
N ASP A 404 29.29 16.06 26.84
CA ASP A 404 28.38 16.90 27.62
C ASP A 404 27.27 16.02 28.21
N VAL A 405 27.61 15.26 29.23
CA VAL A 405 26.73 14.22 29.78
C VAL A 405 25.62 14.77 30.67
N ASN A 406 25.78 16.02 31.14
CA ASN A 406 24.78 16.70 31.96
C ASN A 406 23.93 17.72 31.19
N GLN A 407 24.17 17.92 29.88
CA GLN A 407 23.49 18.88 28.98
C GLN A 407 23.56 20.35 29.43
N ASP A 408 24.62 20.76 30.12
CA ASP A 408 24.79 22.17 30.48
C ASP A 408 25.54 23.00 29.43
N THR A 409 25.89 22.39 28.29
CA THR A 409 26.65 22.94 27.15
C THR A 409 28.12 23.21 27.42
N ASP A 410 28.60 22.92 28.61
CA ASP A 410 29.99 23.14 29.05
C ASP A 410 30.70 21.79 29.32
N PHE A 411 31.76 21.50 28.57
CA PHE A 411 32.61 20.34 28.86
C PHE A 411 33.45 20.62 30.13
N ASN A 412 33.12 19.94 31.21
CA ASN A 412 33.77 20.22 32.49
C ASN A 412 33.92 18.96 33.39
N VAL A 413 34.40 19.16 34.61
CA VAL A 413 34.62 18.06 35.56
C VAL A 413 33.34 17.35 35.98
N GLN A 414 32.18 17.98 35.85
CA GLN A 414 30.89 17.36 36.21
C GLN A 414 30.59 16.20 35.26
N ASP A 415 30.85 16.37 33.96
CA ASP A 415 30.69 15.33 32.96
C ASP A 415 31.62 14.14 33.22
N VAL A 416 32.87 14.43 33.55
CA VAL A 416 33.85 13.38 33.96
C VAL A 416 33.32 12.56 35.13
N ILE A 417 32.71 13.21 36.13
CA ILE A 417 32.12 12.52 37.29
C ILE A 417 30.95 11.65 36.89
N ILE A 418 30.11 12.11 35.95
CA ILE A 418 28.96 11.32 35.46
C ILE A 418 29.47 10.10 34.68
N ILE A 419 30.40 10.27 33.73
CA ILE A 419 31.00 9.13 33.01
C ILE A 419 31.64 8.12 33.99
N LEU A 420 32.35 8.59 35.00
CA LEU A 420 32.89 7.71 36.01
C LEU A 420 31.79 6.95 36.77
N SER A 421 30.69 7.62 37.06
CA SER A 421 29.54 7.00 37.74
C SER A 421 28.88 5.93 36.87
N ILE A 422 28.73 6.18 35.58
CA ILE A 422 28.22 5.22 34.58
C ILE A 422 29.13 3.98 34.51
N ILE A 423 30.45 4.17 34.48
CA ILE A 423 31.41 3.05 34.47
C ILE A 423 31.31 2.18 35.74
N LEU A 424 31.00 2.79 36.88
CA LEU A 424 30.94 2.09 38.18
C LEU A 424 29.59 1.43 38.42
N GLU A 425 28.52 2.10 38.08
CA GLU A 425 27.11 1.65 38.22
C GLU A 425 26.30 2.22 37.07
N PRO A 426 26.11 1.50 35.97
CA PRO A 426 25.38 2.00 34.79
C PRO A 426 23.86 2.14 35.03
N ASP A 427 23.31 1.51 36.06
CA ASP A 427 21.88 1.56 36.38
C ASP A 427 21.50 2.96 36.92
N GLY A 428 20.50 3.59 36.28
CA GLY A 428 19.94 4.87 36.70
C GLY A 428 20.34 6.08 35.85
N PHE A 429 21.06 5.87 34.77
CA PHE A 429 21.32 6.88 33.74
C PHE A 429 20.43 6.65 32.52
N ASP A 430 20.03 7.76 31.89
CA ASP A 430 19.23 7.67 30.67
C ASP A 430 20.12 7.32 29.45
N GLU A 431 19.49 6.93 28.36
CA GLU A 431 20.15 6.46 27.14
C GLU A 431 21.05 7.55 26.54
N CYS A 432 20.66 8.83 26.62
CA CYS A 432 21.43 9.94 26.09
C CYS A 432 22.69 10.21 26.93
N GLN A 433 22.60 10.05 28.24
CA GLN A 433 23.80 10.10 29.12
C GLN A 433 24.77 8.98 28.78
N ILE A 434 24.26 7.79 28.50
CA ILE A 434 25.08 6.64 28.12
C ILE A 434 25.75 6.90 26.76
N LEU A 435 24.96 7.29 25.73
CA LEU A 435 25.49 7.56 24.39
C LEU A 435 26.46 8.73 24.34
N SER A 436 26.20 9.83 25.06
CA SER A 436 27.13 10.98 25.14
C SER A 436 28.40 10.68 25.91
N SER A 437 28.43 9.58 26.69
CA SER A 437 29.60 9.14 27.47
C SER A 437 30.60 8.30 26.68
N ASP A 438 30.21 7.76 25.52
CA ASP A 438 31.09 6.99 24.62
C ASP A 438 31.75 7.94 23.61
N LEU A 439 32.77 8.64 24.04
CA LEU A 439 33.44 9.69 23.24
C LEU A 439 34.22 9.12 22.05
N ASN A 440 34.69 7.88 22.13
CA ASN A 440 35.41 7.23 21.04
C ASN A 440 34.49 6.40 20.11
N GLN A 441 33.21 6.26 20.48
CA GLN A 441 32.18 5.54 19.73
C GLN A 441 32.56 4.07 19.46
N ASP A 442 33.24 3.41 20.44
CA ASP A 442 33.62 2.00 20.33
C ASP A 442 32.54 1.04 20.90
N GLY A 443 31.42 1.56 21.41
CA GLY A 443 30.34 0.83 22.04
C GLY A 443 30.61 0.43 23.48
N THR A 444 31.69 0.95 24.11
CA THR A 444 32.09 0.58 25.49
C THR A 444 32.50 1.79 26.30
N ILE A 445 31.69 2.22 27.25
CA ILE A 445 32.02 3.33 28.13
C ILE A 445 33.08 2.88 29.14
N ASN A 446 34.27 3.48 29.07
CA ASN A 446 35.40 3.10 29.87
C ASN A 446 36.37 4.28 30.15
N VAL A 447 37.52 4.01 30.75
CA VAL A 447 38.52 5.05 31.11
C VAL A 447 39.07 5.79 29.88
N GLN A 448 38.99 5.21 28.67
CA GLN A 448 39.46 5.87 27.44
C GLN A 448 38.60 7.09 27.12
N ASP A 449 37.29 7.00 27.34
CA ASP A 449 36.35 8.10 27.14
C ASP A 449 36.63 9.25 28.13
N ILE A 450 36.87 8.91 29.37
CA ILE A 450 37.30 9.91 30.37
C ILE A 450 38.56 10.63 29.92
N ILE A 451 39.56 9.91 29.40
CA ILE A 451 40.81 10.52 28.91
C ILE A 451 40.54 11.47 27.74
N LEU A 452 39.62 11.09 26.81
CA LEU A 452 39.25 11.94 25.69
C LEU A 452 38.56 13.22 26.19
N LEU A 453 37.60 13.09 27.11
CA LEU A 453 36.89 14.24 27.66
C LEU A 453 37.86 15.18 28.40
N VAL A 454 38.76 14.65 29.23
CA VAL A 454 39.77 15.45 29.94
C VAL A 454 40.66 16.20 28.94
N ASN A 455 41.03 15.60 27.81
CA ASN A 455 41.80 16.29 26.77
C ASN A 455 41.00 17.44 26.12
N ILE A 456 39.68 17.27 25.94
CA ILE A 456 38.80 18.33 25.46
C ILE A 456 38.71 19.49 26.46
N ILE A 457 38.58 19.18 27.76
CA ILE A 457 38.49 20.19 28.84
C ILE A 457 39.80 20.99 28.98
N LEU A 458 40.93 20.37 28.67
CA LEU A 458 42.27 21.00 28.82
C LEU A 458 42.74 21.73 27.54
N SER A 459 42.08 21.59 26.43
CA SER A 459 42.41 22.21 25.14
C SER A 459 41.81 23.62 24.99
#